data_78984e631d242357e1d82fb9870871f9
#
_entry.id   78984e631d242357e1d82fb9870871f9
#
_cell.length_a   1.000
_cell.length_b   1.000
_cell.length_c   1.000
_cell.angle_alpha   90.00
_cell.angle_beta   90.00
_cell.angle_gamma   90.00
#
_symmetry.space_group_name_H-M   'P 1'
#
loop_
_entity.id
_entity.type
_entity.pdbx_description
1 polymer ?
#
loop_
_entity_poly.entity_id
_entity_poly.type
_entity_poly.pdbx_seq_one_letter_code
_entity_poly.pdbx_strand_id
1 'polypeptide(L)'
;MPVSRAAPTAATADPMGESEVLVIDSDPHAGGALVEQLRERGFGARLESPAASGLAAPSPARAAPELVIFNLHHERHEELAACRSPILRASGTPVVGLATSGPALRFLREWNREHACLAAILEKPLRPGQLTEAVQELLARQRSERAARQHAHRMASLVPDGAEQALRGGSAGEEEMFQAAIVFTDIRRSSELITSQPARAFFHLLNESLSAQSLLVRACQGAVVKYTGDGLMAVFRGMGHAHLAVRCALRLAQAGRQDPMGFGIGVAQGLVLAGLVGDFGASGERQQYDVIGSTVHLAARLCASAQPGQVIATRDVLRAARVDEPGQSLGPQSVRGFPAPVECVALRGAPRRYREIERIA
;
A
#
# COMPACT_ATOMS: atom_id res chain seq x y z
N MET A 1 19.59 -52.73 -26.49
CA MET A 1 18.90 -52.38 -25.23
C MET A 1 18.12 -51.09 -25.43
N PRO A 2 16.79 -51.09 -25.44
CA PRO A 2 15.98 -49.93 -25.81
C PRO A 2 15.80 -48.98 -24.61
N VAL A 3 16.03 -47.71 -24.87
CA VAL A 3 15.79 -46.60 -23.95
C VAL A 3 14.27 -46.35 -23.85
N SER A 4 13.74 -46.56 -22.66
CA SER A 4 12.35 -46.29 -22.30
C SER A 4 12.06 -44.80 -22.39
N ARG A 5 11.18 -44.40 -23.30
CA ARG A 5 10.55 -43.09 -23.34
C ARG A 5 9.50 -43.02 -22.22
N ALA A 6 9.78 -42.28 -21.19
CA ALA A 6 8.75 -41.82 -20.25
C ALA A 6 7.91 -40.72 -20.92
N ALA A 7 6.60 -40.95 -21.00
CA ALA A 7 5.64 -39.98 -21.45
C ALA A 7 5.53 -38.83 -20.45
N PRO A 8 5.34 -37.58 -20.88
CA PRO A 8 5.04 -36.51 -19.97
C PRO A 8 3.58 -36.62 -19.54
N THR A 9 3.34 -36.87 -18.26
CA THR A 9 2.08 -36.68 -17.62
C THR A 9 1.74 -35.19 -17.64
N ALA A 10 0.83 -34.82 -18.53
CA ALA A 10 0.18 -33.51 -18.53
C ALA A 10 -0.69 -33.39 -17.27
N ALA A 11 -0.16 -32.76 -16.23
CA ALA A 11 -0.96 -32.18 -15.18
C ALA A 11 -1.49 -30.86 -15.70
N THR A 12 -2.65 -30.85 -16.31
CA THR A 12 -3.48 -29.66 -16.47
C THR A 12 -3.96 -29.25 -15.10
N ALA A 13 -3.19 -28.43 -14.40
CA ALA A 13 -3.68 -27.67 -13.27
C ALA A 13 -4.60 -26.59 -13.84
N ASP A 14 -5.88 -26.77 -13.63
CA ASP A 14 -6.93 -25.80 -13.90
C ASP A 14 -6.71 -24.57 -12.98
N PRO A 15 -6.50 -23.36 -13.50
CA PRO A 15 -6.23 -22.18 -12.66
C PRO A 15 -7.50 -21.54 -12.09
N MET A 16 -8.62 -22.23 -12.11
CA MET A 16 -9.86 -21.81 -11.49
C MET A 16 -9.85 -22.24 -10.02
N GLY A 17 -9.19 -21.46 -9.14
CA GLY A 17 -9.36 -21.59 -7.71
C GLY A 17 -10.85 -21.64 -7.39
N GLU A 18 -11.29 -22.65 -6.61
CA GLU A 18 -12.68 -22.90 -6.25
C GLU A 18 -13.32 -21.64 -5.68
N SER A 19 -14.14 -20.96 -6.51
CA SER A 19 -14.90 -19.80 -6.08
C SER A 19 -15.92 -20.20 -5.06
N GLU A 20 -15.81 -19.72 -3.83
CA GLU A 20 -16.75 -20.08 -2.76
C GLU A 20 -18.03 -19.26 -2.85
N VAL A 21 -19.11 -19.91 -3.27
CA VAL A 21 -20.48 -19.35 -3.30
C VAL A 21 -21.23 -19.80 -2.05
N LEU A 22 -21.71 -18.84 -1.25
CA LEU A 22 -22.56 -19.13 -0.09
C LEU A 22 -24.03 -19.00 -0.47
N VAL A 23 -24.78 -20.10 -0.37
CA VAL A 23 -26.25 -20.10 -0.52
C VAL A 23 -26.85 -19.99 0.88
N ILE A 24 -27.73 -19.02 1.08
CA ILE A 24 -28.49 -18.84 2.31
C ILE A 24 -29.96 -19.12 2.00
N ASP A 25 -30.50 -20.15 2.66
CA ASP A 25 -31.86 -20.63 2.45
C ASP A 25 -32.43 -21.15 3.77
N SER A 26 -33.70 -20.81 4.05
CA SER A 26 -34.44 -21.37 5.17
C SER A 26 -35.00 -22.77 4.88
N ASP A 27 -35.11 -23.16 3.60
CA ASP A 27 -35.48 -24.51 3.17
C ASP A 27 -34.22 -25.30 2.74
N PRO A 28 -33.81 -26.33 3.52
CA PRO A 28 -32.62 -27.11 3.18
C PRO A 28 -32.71 -27.86 1.85
N HIS A 29 -33.91 -28.27 1.43
CA HIS A 29 -34.10 -28.99 0.16
C HIS A 29 -33.97 -28.05 -1.03
N ALA A 30 -34.60 -26.89 -0.98
CA ALA A 30 -34.49 -25.87 -2.05
C ALA A 30 -33.07 -25.32 -2.14
N GLY A 31 -32.46 -25.01 -1.01
CA GLY A 31 -31.07 -24.54 -0.96
C GLY A 31 -30.04 -25.58 -1.40
N GLY A 32 -30.29 -26.88 -1.03
CA GLY A 32 -29.46 -28.00 -1.47
C GLY A 32 -29.46 -28.17 -2.99
N ALA A 33 -30.61 -28.06 -3.64
CA ALA A 33 -30.72 -28.13 -5.10
C ALA A 33 -29.95 -27.00 -5.80
N LEU A 34 -29.98 -25.80 -5.24
CA LEU A 34 -29.19 -24.66 -5.77
C LEU A 34 -27.68 -24.90 -5.64
N VAL A 35 -27.24 -25.44 -4.51
CA VAL A 35 -25.83 -25.80 -4.28
C VAL A 35 -25.38 -26.89 -5.27
N GLU A 36 -26.19 -27.91 -5.49
CA GLU A 36 -25.86 -28.98 -6.44
C GLU A 36 -25.77 -28.44 -7.87
N GLN A 37 -26.70 -27.61 -8.31
CA GLN A 37 -26.68 -26.95 -9.61
C GLN A 37 -25.41 -26.11 -9.81
N LEU A 38 -24.95 -25.41 -8.78
CA LEU A 38 -23.72 -24.62 -8.84
C LEU A 38 -22.48 -25.52 -8.90
N ARG A 39 -22.45 -26.60 -8.11
CA ARG A 39 -21.34 -27.57 -8.11
C ARG A 39 -21.19 -28.31 -9.44
N GLU A 40 -22.28 -28.68 -10.07
CA GLU A 40 -22.27 -29.30 -11.41
C GLU A 40 -21.63 -28.39 -12.47
N ARG A 41 -21.59 -27.09 -12.24
CA ARG A 41 -20.97 -26.09 -13.12
C ARG A 41 -19.57 -25.66 -12.64
N GLY A 42 -18.99 -26.37 -11.67
CA GLY A 42 -17.62 -26.16 -11.20
C GLY A 42 -17.44 -25.06 -10.15
N PHE A 43 -18.53 -24.57 -9.52
CA PHE A 43 -18.40 -23.64 -8.40
C PHE A 43 -18.27 -24.41 -7.08
N GLY A 44 -17.36 -23.97 -6.21
CA GLY A 44 -17.39 -24.34 -4.80
C GLY A 44 -18.61 -23.66 -4.15
N ALA A 45 -19.62 -24.44 -3.74
CA ALA A 45 -20.83 -23.90 -3.14
C ALA A 45 -21.18 -24.61 -1.84
N ARG A 46 -21.69 -23.86 -0.86
CA ARG A 46 -22.17 -24.38 0.41
C ARG A 46 -23.50 -23.74 0.80
N LEU A 47 -24.29 -24.46 1.58
CA LEU A 47 -25.59 -24.03 2.13
C LEU A 47 -25.42 -23.63 3.59
N GLU A 48 -26.02 -22.52 3.98
CA GLU A 48 -26.22 -22.14 5.38
C GLU A 48 -27.68 -21.66 5.60
N SER A 49 -28.21 -21.89 6.80
CA SER A 49 -29.49 -21.27 7.18
C SER A 49 -29.31 -19.79 7.54
N PRO A 50 -30.33 -18.94 7.39
CA PRO A 50 -30.25 -17.53 7.75
C PRO A 50 -29.80 -17.27 9.19
N ALA A 51 -30.22 -18.10 10.13
CA ALA A 51 -29.87 -17.99 11.55
C ALA A 51 -28.42 -18.44 11.85
N ALA A 52 -27.89 -19.37 11.06
CA ALA A 52 -26.55 -19.93 11.24
C ALA A 52 -25.48 -19.25 10.36
N SER A 53 -25.90 -18.35 9.44
CA SER A 53 -24.96 -17.65 8.59
C SER A 53 -24.05 -16.80 9.46
N GLY A 54 -22.76 -17.18 9.55
CA GLY A 54 -21.73 -16.46 10.31
C GLY A 54 -21.43 -15.04 9.79
N LEU A 55 -22.30 -14.51 8.94
CA LEU A 55 -22.21 -13.15 8.41
C LEU A 55 -22.52 -12.06 9.46
N ALA A 56 -23.11 -12.45 10.59
CA ALA A 56 -23.41 -11.52 11.70
C ALA A 56 -22.20 -11.26 12.62
N ALA A 57 -21.19 -12.17 12.65
CA ALA A 57 -20.00 -12.01 13.47
C ALA A 57 -18.75 -12.47 12.70
N PRO A 58 -17.64 -11.70 12.73
CA PRO A 58 -16.39 -12.11 12.10
C PRO A 58 -15.81 -13.32 12.84
N SER A 59 -15.70 -14.44 12.15
CA SER A 59 -14.94 -15.59 12.63
C SER A 59 -13.58 -15.60 11.93
N PRO A 60 -12.47 -15.54 12.66
CA PRO A 60 -11.13 -15.53 12.06
C PRO A 60 -10.78 -16.83 11.32
N ALA A 61 -11.61 -17.87 11.45
CA ALA A 61 -11.35 -19.19 10.87
C ALA A 61 -11.99 -19.41 9.49
N ARG A 62 -12.80 -18.48 8.97
CA ARG A 62 -13.49 -18.66 7.67
C ARG A 62 -13.18 -17.51 6.72
N ALA A 63 -12.71 -17.86 5.52
CA ALA A 63 -12.60 -16.91 4.42
C ALA A 63 -13.99 -16.34 4.06
N ALA A 64 -14.06 -15.05 3.74
CA ALA A 64 -15.32 -14.45 3.27
C ALA A 64 -15.70 -15.07 1.92
N PRO A 65 -17.01 -15.40 1.71
CA PRO A 65 -17.45 -15.95 0.44
C PRO A 65 -17.22 -14.95 -0.70
N GLU A 66 -16.93 -15.47 -1.90
CA GLU A 66 -16.77 -14.62 -3.09
C GLU A 66 -18.12 -14.11 -3.61
N LEU A 67 -19.22 -14.83 -3.38
CA LEU A 67 -20.57 -14.44 -3.74
C LEU A 67 -21.56 -15.04 -2.75
N VAL A 68 -22.65 -14.32 -2.47
CA VAL A 68 -23.75 -14.80 -1.61
C VAL A 68 -25.04 -14.83 -2.40
N ILE A 69 -25.80 -15.92 -2.28
CA ILE A 69 -27.14 -16.09 -2.84
C ILE A 69 -28.14 -16.21 -1.69
N PHE A 70 -29.09 -15.30 -1.65
CA PHE A 70 -30.25 -15.41 -0.74
C PHE A 70 -31.45 -15.95 -1.48
N ASN A 71 -31.96 -17.09 -1.04
CA ASN A 71 -33.18 -17.68 -1.56
C ASN A 71 -34.36 -17.35 -0.64
N LEU A 72 -35.21 -16.42 -1.06
CA LEU A 72 -36.32 -15.90 -0.28
C LEU A 72 -37.60 -16.67 -0.60
N HIS A 73 -38.20 -17.27 0.42
CA HIS A 73 -39.49 -17.97 0.31
C HIS A 73 -40.67 -17.13 0.82
N HIS A 74 -40.42 -16.24 1.79
CA HIS A 74 -41.43 -15.42 2.46
C HIS A 74 -40.94 -13.98 2.68
N GLU A 75 -41.88 -13.07 3.00
CA GLU A 75 -41.60 -11.68 3.32
C GLU A 75 -41.03 -11.50 4.73
N ARG A 76 -39.80 -11.97 4.98
CA ARG A 76 -39.14 -11.86 6.30
C ARG A 76 -37.97 -10.94 6.27
N HIS A 77 -38.08 -9.79 6.92
CA HIS A 77 -36.98 -8.82 7.06
C HIS A 77 -35.75 -9.38 7.76
N GLU A 78 -35.96 -10.29 8.72
CA GLU A 78 -34.88 -10.91 9.49
C GLU A 78 -33.93 -11.74 8.61
N GLU A 79 -34.46 -12.42 7.59
CA GLU A 79 -33.66 -13.22 6.67
C GLU A 79 -32.71 -12.36 5.83
N LEU A 80 -33.12 -11.12 5.50
CA LEU A 80 -32.31 -10.18 4.74
C LEU A 80 -31.36 -9.34 5.60
N ALA A 81 -31.46 -9.40 6.91
CA ALA A 81 -30.56 -8.65 7.80
C ALA A 81 -29.08 -9.00 7.58
N ALA A 82 -28.81 -10.26 7.26
CA ALA A 82 -27.48 -10.76 6.95
C ALA A 82 -26.87 -10.12 5.67
N CYS A 83 -27.68 -9.67 4.71
CA CYS A 83 -27.22 -8.94 3.53
C CYS A 83 -26.57 -7.59 3.88
N ARG A 84 -26.90 -7.03 5.04
CA ARG A 84 -26.34 -5.76 5.56
C ARG A 84 -25.07 -5.96 6.37
N SER A 85 -24.54 -7.18 6.42
CA SER A 85 -23.33 -7.49 7.16
C SER A 85 -22.19 -6.53 6.81
N PRO A 86 -21.52 -5.94 7.81
CA PRO A 86 -20.32 -5.15 7.59
C PRO A 86 -19.22 -5.92 6.85
N ILE A 87 -19.17 -7.23 7.01
CA ILE A 87 -18.20 -8.11 6.34
C ILE A 87 -18.42 -8.12 4.83
N LEU A 88 -19.66 -8.30 4.37
CA LEU A 88 -20.00 -8.30 2.95
C LEU A 88 -19.75 -6.93 2.31
N ARG A 89 -20.04 -5.84 3.03
CA ARG A 89 -19.75 -4.47 2.57
C ARG A 89 -18.25 -4.20 2.48
N ALA A 90 -17.49 -4.58 3.49
CA ALA A 90 -16.05 -4.36 3.53
C ALA A 90 -15.31 -5.18 2.45
N SER A 91 -15.76 -6.41 2.19
CA SER A 91 -15.17 -7.30 1.17
C SER A 91 -15.64 -6.96 -0.25
N GLY A 92 -16.72 -6.18 -0.41
CA GLY A 92 -17.37 -5.93 -1.70
C GLY A 92 -17.95 -7.21 -2.31
N THR A 93 -18.38 -8.17 -1.48
CA THR A 93 -18.95 -9.45 -1.93
C THR A 93 -20.32 -9.21 -2.56
N PRO A 94 -20.56 -9.60 -3.82
CA PRO A 94 -21.85 -9.44 -4.47
C PRO A 94 -22.88 -10.37 -3.85
N VAL A 95 -24.11 -9.87 -3.73
CA VAL A 95 -25.24 -10.59 -3.17
C VAL A 95 -26.33 -10.71 -4.23
N VAL A 96 -26.81 -11.93 -4.47
CA VAL A 96 -27.91 -12.24 -5.39
C VAL A 96 -29.15 -12.63 -4.58
N GLY A 97 -30.25 -11.97 -4.83
CA GLY A 97 -31.56 -12.33 -4.26
C GLY A 97 -32.37 -13.18 -5.21
N LEU A 98 -32.87 -14.33 -4.72
CA LEU A 98 -33.82 -15.18 -5.44
C LEU A 98 -35.20 -15.10 -4.77
N ALA A 99 -36.26 -14.89 -5.53
CA ALA A 99 -37.61 -14.90 -5.02
C ALA A 99 -38.62 -15.45 -6.06
N THR A 100 -39.71 -16.07 -5.58
CA THR A 100 -40.85 -16.42 -6.43
C THR A 100 -41.61 -15.15 -6.83
N SER A 101 -42.30 -15.19 -7.98
CA SER A 101 -43.19 -14.11 -8.43
C SER A 101 -44.24 -13.75 -7.37
N GLY A 102 -44.68 -12.51 -7.36
CA GLY A 102 -45.69 -12.05 -6.42
C GLY A 102 -45.14 -11.25 -5.24
N PRO A 103 -45.67 -11.45 -4.01
CA PRO A 103 -45.32 -10.62 -2.85
C PRO A 103 -43.84 -10.63 -2.48
N ALA A 104 -43.21 -11.80 -2.46
CA ALA A 104 -41.82 -11.97 -2.10
C ALA A 104 -40.87 -11.21 -3.05
N LEU A 105 -41.14 -11.22 -4.35
CA LEU A 105 -40.34 -10.48 -5.33
C LEU A 105 -40.51 -8.96 -5.18
N ARG A 106 -41.76 -8.51 -4.96
CA ARG A 106 -42.01 -7.07 -4.72
C ARG A 106 -41.30 -6.59 -3.48
N PHE A 107 -41.41 -7.35 -2.39
CA PHE A 107 -40.70 -7.10 -1.15
C PHE A 107 -39.17 -7.02 -1.34
N LEU A 108 -38.58 -7.97 -2.05
CA LEU A 108 -37.13 -7.99 -2.31
C LEU A 108 -36.66 -6.77 -3.13
N ARG A 109 -37.47 -6.36 -4.13
CA ARG A 109 -37.18 -5.18 -4.96
C ARG A 109 -37.31 -3.87 -4.16
N GLU A 110 -38.34 -3.75 -3.32
CA GLU A 110 -38.54 -2.61 -2.44
C GLU A 110 -37.41 -2.49 -1.42
N TRP A 111 -37.11 -3.61 -0.77
CA TRP A 111 -36.03 -3.69 0.19
C TRP A 111 -34.67 -3.32 -0.45
N ASN A 112 -34.37 -3.78 -1.64
CA ASN A 112 -33.14 -3.41 -2.34
C ASN A 112 -33.09 -1.94 -2.78
N ARG A 113 -34.25 -1.34 -3.05
CA ARG A 113 -34.33 0.11 -3.36
C ARG A 113 -33.90 0.96 -2.16
N GLU A 114 -34.25 0.54 -0.94
CA GLU A 114 -33.88 1.24 0.29
C GLU A 114 -32.42 0.99 0.72
N HIS A 115 -31.92 -0.22 0.51
CA HIS A 115 -30.66 -0.66 1.09
C HIS A 115 -29.51 -0.78 0.09
N ALA A 116 -29.79 -0.91 -1.20
CA ALA A 116 -28.82 -1.06 -2.30
C ALA A 116 -27.75 -2.13 -2.05
N CYS A 117 -28.16 -3.29 -1.46
CA CYS A 117 -27.25 -4.35 -1.05
C CYS A 117 -27.17 -5.52 -2.04
N LEU A 118 -28.16 -5.66 -2.94
CA LEU A 118 -28.21 -6.77 -3.89
C LEU A 118 -27.64 -6.35 -5.23
N ALA A 119 -26.69 -7.15 -5.72
CA ALA A 119 -26.08 -6.96 -7.04
C ALA A 119 -27.02 -7.43 -8.17
N ALA A 120 -27.86 -8.44 -7.89
CA ALA A 120 -28.87 -8.93 -8.83
C ALA A 120 -30.08 -9.49 -8.07
N ILE A 121 -31.25 -9.45 -8.73
CA ILE A 121 -32.49 -10.10 -8.26
C ILE A 121 -33.00 -11.00 -9.38
N LEU A 122 -33.12 -12.29 -9.11
CA LEU A 122 -33.62 -13.29 -10.04
C LEU A 122 -34.99 -13.81 -9.59
N GLU A 123 -35.94 -13.87 -10.55
CA GLU A 123 -37.29 -14.34 -10.34
C GLU A 123 -37.38 -15.83 -10.67
N LYS A 124 -38.01 -16.60 -9.78
CA LYS A 124 -38.32 -18.03 -10.01
C LYS A 124 -39.69 -18.22 -10.70
N PRO A 125 -39.83 -19.24 -11.57
CA PRO A 125 -38.84 -20.28 -11.88
C PRO A 125 -37.69 -19.79 -12.74
N LEU A 126 -36.44 -20.23 -12.39
CA LEU A 126 -35.26 -19.88 -13.13
C LEU A 126 -35.20 -20.62 -14.46
N ARG A 127 -34.77 -19.94 -15.52
CA ARG A 127 -34.46 -20.60 -16.79
C ARG A 127 -33.17 -21.44 -16.62
N PRO A 128 -33.05 -22.57 -17.38
CA PRO A 128 -31.81 -23.35 -17.37
C PRO A 128 -30.58 -22.45 -17.63
N GLY A 129 -29.59 -22.51 -16.73
CA GLY A 129 -28.38 -21.70 -16.83
C GLY A 129 -28.45 -20.28 -16.26
N GLN A 130 -29.62 -19.71 -16.03
CA GLN A 130 -29.78 -18.31 -15.62
C GLN A 130 -29.03 -17.96 -14.31
N LEU A 131 -29.06 -18.85 -13.31
CA LEU A 131 -28.35 -18.65 -12.05
C LEU A 131 -26.83 -18.67 -12.27
N THR A 132 -26.36 -19.67 -12.99
CA THR A 132 -24.91 -19.85 -13.23
C THR A 132 -24.33 -18.74 -14.11
N GLU A 133 -25.09 -18.26 -15.10
CA GLU A 133 -24.72 -17.08 -15.90
C GLU A 133 -24.59 -15.83 -15.03
N ALA A 134 -25.59 -15.56 -14.17
CA ALA A 134 -25.55 -14.40 -13.27
C ALA A 134 -24.37 -14.50 -12.28
N VAL A 135 -24.10 -15.69 -11.73
CA VAL A 135 -22.98 -15.92 -10.83
C VAL A 135 -21.64 -15.69 -11.56
N GLN A 136 -21.49 -16.24 -12.79
CA GLN A 136 -20.29 -16.05 -13.60
C GLN A 136 -20.02 -14.58 -13.90
N GLU A 137 -21.05 -13.85 -14.32
CA GLU A 137 -20.93 -12.42 -14.66
C GLU A 137 -20.53 -11.59 -13.45
N LEU A 138 -21.17 -11.81 -12.28
CA LEU A 138 -20.87 -11.08 -11.06
C LEU A 138 -19.47 -11.39 -10.52
N LEU A 139 -19.02 -12.65 -10.56
CA LEU A 139 -17.68 -13.03 -10.16
C LEU A 139 -16.63 -12.47 -11.11
N ALA A 140 -16.86 -12.50 -12.43
CA ALA A 140 -15.95 -11.91 -13.41
C ALA A 140 -15.82 -10.40 -13.21
N ARG A 141 -16.92 -9.70 -13.00
CA ARG A 141 -16.95 -8.27 -12.71
C ARG A 141 -16.17 -7.96 -11.42
N GLN A 142 -16.42 -8.68 -10.34
CA GLN A 142 -15.74 -8.48 -9.07
C GLN A 142 -14.22 -8.71 -9.19
N ARG A 143 -13.80 -9.76 -9.92
CA ARG A 143 -12.38 -10.04 -10.18
C ARG A 143 -11.72 -8.92 -10.98
N SER A 144 -12.40 -8.42 -12.00
CA SER A 144 -11.92 -7.29 -12.80
C SER A 144 -11.78 -6.02 -11.95
N GLU A 145 -12.78 -5.70 -11.11
CA GLU A 145 -12.73 -4.54 -10.22
C GLU A 145 -11.61 -4.69 -9.16
N ARG A 146 -11.44 -5.89 -8.58
CA ARG A 146 -10.33 -6.16 -7.64
C ARG A 146 -8.98 -6.04 -8.33
N ALA A 147 -8.82 -6.60 -9.52
CA ALA A 147 -7.60 -6.49 -10.30
C ALA A 147 -7.29 -5.03 -10.66
N ALA A 148 -8.29 -4.25 -11.08
CA ALA A 148 -8.15 -2.83 -11.38
C ALA A 148 -7.75 -2.02 -10.12
N ARG A 149 -8.38 -2.28 -8.96
CA ARG A 149 -8.01 -1.65 -7.69
C ARG A 149 -6.58 -2.00 -7.26
N GLN A 150 -6.20 -3.28 -7.38
CA GLN A 150 -4.83 -3.72 -7.08
C GLN A 150 -3.82 -3.08 -8.03
N HIS A 151 -4.15 -2.98 -9.32
CA HIS A 151 -3.31 -2.32 -10.30
C HIS A 151 -3.17 -0.83 -9.97
N ALA A 152 -4.26 -0.13 -9.70
CA ALA A 152 -4.26 1.27 -9.29
C ALA A 152 -3.44 1.48 -8.00
N HIS A 153 -3.58 0.59 -7.01
CA HIS A 153 -2.79 0.65 -5.78
C HIS A 153 -1.30 0.43 -6.04
N ARG A 154 -0.93 -0.53 -6.90
CA ARG A 154 0.46 -0.73 -7.33
C ARG A 154 1.01 0.49 -8.07
N MET A 155 0.23 1.07 -8.98
CA MET A 155 0.63 2.29 -9.69
C MET A 155 0.80 3.47 -8.73
N ALA A 156 -0.12 3.66 -7.77
CA ALA A 156 0.01 4.68 -6.74
C ALA A 156 1.27 4.49 -5.86
N SER A 157 1.66 3.25 -5.59
CA SER A 157 2.88 2.97 -4.83
C SER A 157 4.19 3.31 -5.58
N LEU A 158 4.13 3.50 -6.89
CA LEU A 158 5.26 3.94 -7.71
C LEU A 158 5.37 5.47 -7.78
N VAL A 159 4.34 6.18 -7.32
CA VAL A 159 4.32 7.65 -7.30
C VAL A 159 4.96 8.13 -6.00
N PRO A 160 5.90 9.12 -6.07
CA PRO A 160 6.50 9.69 -4.87
C PRO A 160 5.47 10.28 -3.91
N ASP A 161 5.76 10.19 -2.60
CA ASP A 161 4.95 10.84 -1.59
C ASP A 161 4.86 12.36 -1.88
N GLY A 162 3.66 12.90 -1.96
CA GLY A 162 3.44 14.32 -2.30
C GLY A 162 3.12 14.61 -3.77
N ALA A 163 3.41 13.70 -4.70
CA ALA A 163 3.03 13.88 -6.11
C ALA A 163 1.50 13.91 -6.32
N GLU A 164 0.74 13.15 -5.53
CA GLU A 164 -0.73 13.23 -5.55
C GLU A 164 -1.25 14.64 -5.22
N GLN A 165 -0.59 15.35 -4.31
CA GLN A 165 -0.98 16.68 -3.90
C GLN A 165 -0.68 17.71 -5.00
N ALA A 166 0.46 17.55 -5.70
CA ALA A 166 0.80 18.34 -6.87
C ALA A 166 -0.17 18.11 -8.04
N LEU A 167 -0.63 16.87 -8.24
CA LEU A 167 -1.58 16.52 -9.29
C LEU A 167 -3.02 16.98 -8.98
N ARG A 168 -3.41 17.08 -7.69
CA ARG A 168 -4.75 17.55 -7.25
C ARG A 168 -4.90 19.07 -7.28
N GLY A 169 -3.80 19.82 -7.31
CA GLY A 169 -3.79 21.29 -7.25
C GLY A 169 -4.34 22.03 -8.49
N GLY A 170 -4.90 21.33 -9.46
CA GLY A 170 -5.70 21.91 -10.54
C GLY A 170 -4.93 22.55 -11.70
N SER A 171 -3.65 22.83 -11.56
CA SER A 171 -2.75 23.28 -12.64
C SER A 171 -1.65 22.25 -12.78
N ALA A 172 -1.80 21.33 -13.71
CA ALA A 172 -0.74 20.39 -14.05
C ALA A 172 0.53 21.19 -14.44
N GLY A 173 1.52 21.24 -13.53
CA GLY A 173 2.78 21.92 -13.77
C GLY A 173 3.09 23.14 -12.90
N GLU A 174 2.27 23.52 -11.93
CA GLU A 174 2.64 24.59 -11.00
C GLU A 174 3.77 24.14 -10.07
N GLU A 175 4.88 24.85 -10.13
CA GLU A 175 6.03 24.69 -9.25
C GLU A 175 5.73 25.35 -7.90
N GLU A 176 5.99 24.66 -6.80
CA GLU A 176 5.80 25.18 -5.45
C GLU A 176 7.15 25.45 -4.80
N MET A 177 7.39 26.69 -4.36
CA MET A 177 8.59 27.06 -3.61
C MET A 177 8.26 27.13 -2.12
N PHE A 178 9.00 26.38 -1.28
CA PHE A 178 8.78 26.34 0.16
C PHE A 178 10.05 26.06 0.96
N GLN A 179 9.99 26.37 2.27
CA GLN A 179 11.03 25.98 3.22
C GLN A 179 10.87 24.52 3.62
N ALA A 180 11.95 23.76 3.53
CA ALA A 180 11.96 22.34 3.90
C ALA A 180 13.28 21.93 4.57
N ALA A 181 13.24 20.82 5.30
CA ALA A 181 14.43 20.06 5.63
C ALA A 181 14.49 18.82 4.74
N ILE A 182 15.67 18.57 4.20
CA ILE A 182 15.96 17.45 3.31
C ILE A 182 16.83 16.44 4.02
N VAL A 183 16.45 15.18 3.93
CA VAL A 183 17.22 14.04 4.45
C VAL A 183 17.62 13.15 3.29
N PHE A 184 18.90 12.87 3.16
CA PHE A 184 19.44 11.84 2.27
C PHE A 184 19.99 10.68 3.08
N THR A 185 19.76 9.48 2.58
CA THR A 185 20.47 8.27 3.04
C THR A 185 21.20 7.65 1.86
N ASP A 186 22.25 6.89 2.14
CA ASP A 186 23.04 6.21 1.12
C ASP A 186 23.80 5.05 1.79
N ILE A 187 23.67 3.83 1.23
CA ILE A 187 24.29 2.62 1.75
C ILE A 187 25.79 2.70 1.54
N ARG A 188 26.53 2.38 2.60
CA ARG A 188 27.97 2.39 2.54
C ARG A 188 28.49 1.05 2.01
N ARG A 189 29.52 1.13 1.13
CA ARG A 189 30.14 -0.05 0.53
C ARG A 189 29.19 -0.89 -0.33
N SER A 190 28.15 -0.28 -0.91
CA SER A 190 27.19 -0.97 -1.78
C SER A 190 27.90 -1.65 -2.97
N SER A 191 28.90 -1.00 -3.55
CA SER A 191 29.71 -1.56 -4.66
C SER A 191 30.48 -2.83 -4.26
N GLU A 192 30.97 -2.92 -3.02
CA GLU A 192 31.61 -4.12 -2.51
C GLU A 192 30.58 -5.24 -2.26
N LEU A 193 29.41 -4.87 -1.70
CA LEU A 193 28.34 -5.81 -1.42
C LEU A 193 27.78 -6.42 -2.71
N ILE A 194 27.56 -5.62 -3.76
CA ILE A 194 27.03 -6.12 -5.03
C ILE A 194 28.01 -7.06 -5.76
N THR A 195 29.31 -6.89 -5.53
CA THR A 195 30.33 -7.75 -6.13
C THR A 195 30.63 -9.02 -5.31
N SER A 196 30.32 -9.01 -4.00
CA SER A 196 30.63 -10.10 -3.09
C SER A 196 29.51 -11.13 -2.91
N GLN A 197 28.32 -10.89 -3.44
CA GLN A 197 27.16 -11.78 -3.30
C GLN A 197 26.33 -11.86 -4.58
N PRO A 198 25.46 -12.89 -4.73
CA PRO A 198 24.56 -12.97 -5.88
C PRO A 198 23.65 -11.75 -5.99
N ALA A 199 23.48 -11.22 -7.20
CA ALA A 199 22.70 -9.99 -7.46
C ALA A 199 21.27 -10.06 -6.87
N ARG A 200 20.64 -11.24 -6.90
CA ARG A 200 19.30 -11.43 -6.30
C ARG A 200 19.31 -11.27 -4.78
N ALA A 201 20.34 -11.76 -4.10
CA ALA A 201 20.48 -11.61 -2.65
C ALA A 201 20.69 -10.13 -2.28
N PHE A 202 21.58 -9.44 -3.00
CA PHE A 202 21.77 -8.00 -2.83
C PHE A 202 20.47 -7.22 -3.04
N PHE A 203 19.69 -7.56 -4.09
CA PHE A 203 18.42 -6.90 -4.37
C PHE A 203 17.40 -7.06 -3.23
N HIS A 204 17.32 -8.23 -2.61
CA HIS A 204 16.44 -8.45 -1.45
C HIS A 204 16.88 -7.61 -0.25
N LEU A 205 18.17 -7.64 0.11
CA LEU A 205 18.70 -6.84 1.22
C LEU A 205 18.49 -5.34 0.99
N LEU A 206 18.72 -4.87 -0.23
CA LEU A 206 18.49 -3.48 -0.63
C LEU A 206 17.02 -3.07 -0.41
N ASN A 207 16.07 -3.90 -0.90
CA ASN A 207 14.65 -3.61 -0.73
C ASN A 207 14.20 -3.64 0.74
N GLU A 208 14.73 -4.56 1.55
CA GLU A 208 14.45 -4.62 2.99
C GLU A 208 14.97 -3.35 3.68
N SER A 209 16.20 -2.94 3.41
CA SER A 209 16.78 -1.73 3.98
C SER A 209 16.02 -0.47 3.56
N LEU A 210 15.74 -0.28 2.26
CA LEU A 210 14.99 0.87 1.76
C LEU A 210 13.55 0.92 2.28
N SER A 211 12.90 -0.24 2.42
CA SER A 211 11.56 -0.34 3.00
C SER A 211 11.54 0.09 4.47
N ALA A 212 12.50 -0.38 5.27
CA ALA A 212 12.64 0.01 6.67
C ALA A 212 12.90 1.52 6.81
N GLN A 213 13.79 2.08 5.97
CA GLN A 213 14.06 3.52 5.94
C GLN A 213 12.80 4.33 5.58
N SER A 214 12.05 3.90 4.56
CA SER A 214 10.82 4.58 4.12
C SER A 214 9.74 4.57 5.20
N LEU A 215 9.58 3.47 5.94
CA LEU A 215 8.67 3.37 7.07
C LEU A 215 9.05 4.37 8.18
N LEU A 216 10.34 4.49 8.50
CA LEU A 216 10.83 5.46 9.49
C LEU A 216 10.58 6.91 9.05
N VAL A 217 10.81 7.24 7.77
CA VAL A 217 10.52 8.56 7.21
C VAL A 217 9.05 8.90 7.38
N ARG A 218 8.14 8.01 6.98
CA ARG A 218 6.69 8.23 7.10
C ARG A 218 6.24 8.31 8.57
N ALA A 219 6.77 7.47 9.43
CA ALA A 219 6.49 7.52 10.88
C ALA A 219 6.94 8.84 11.53
N CYS A 220 7.91 9.53 10.93
CA CYS A 220 8.35 10.86 11.33
C CYS A 220 7.67 12.00 10.54
N GLN A 221 6.56 11.71 9.83
CA GLN A 221 5.81 12.69 9.02
C GLN A 221 6.61 13.29 7.86
N GLY A 222 7.63 12.59 7.37
CA GLY A 222 8.35 12.93 6.16
C GLY A 222 7.74 12.27 4.93
N ALA A 223 8.04 12.79 3.77
CA ALA A 223 7.67 12.23 2.47
C ALA A 223 8.92 11.75 1.72
N VAL A 224 8.89 10.52 1.22
CA VAL A 224 9.95 9.99 0.35
C VAL A 224 9.71 10.53 -1.05
N VAL A 225 10.66 11.32 -1.57
CA VAL A 225 10.59 11.92 -2.91
C VAL A 225 11.07 10.93 -3.96
N LYS A 226 12.21 10.29 -3.71
CA LYS A 226 12.80 9.33 -4.65
C LYS A 226 13.79 8.39 -3.96
N TYR A 227 14.01 7.26 -4.60
CA TYR A 227 15.16 6.40 -4.32
C TYR A 227 16.33 6.79 -5.23
N THR A 228 17.53 6.84 -4.65
CA THR A 228 18.75 7.32 -5.33
C THR A 228 19.72 6.16 -5.63
N GLY A 229 19.16 5.05 -6.08
CA GLY A 229 19.88 3.78 -6.26
C GLY A 229 19.90 2.96 -4.99
N ASP A 230 20.89 3.17 -4.14
CA ASP A 230 21.08 2.47 -2.86
C ASP A 230 20.74 3.33 -1.62
N GLY A 231 20.04 4.43 -1.81
CA GLY A 231 19.56 5.32 -0.77
C GLY A 231 18.22 5.95 -1.09
N LEU A 232 17.78 6.89 -0.27
CA LEU A 232 16.56 7.65 -0.51
C LEU A 232 16.76 9.14 -0.21
N MET A 233 15.91 9.94 -0.83
CA MET A 233 15.72 11.35 -0.53
C MET A 233 14.34 11.56 0.08
N ALA A 234 14.30 12.18 1.26
CA ALA A 234 13.06 12.55 1.93
C ALA A 234 12.98 14.04 2.18
N VAL A 235 11.75 14.57 2.13
CA VAL A 235 11.42 15.97 2.38
C VAL A 235 10.53 16.07 3.62
N PHE A 236 10.81 17.06 4.46
CA PHE A 236 10.00 17.45 5.61
C PHE A 236 9.58 18.90 5.43
N ARG A 237 8.28 19.17 5.46
CA ARG A 237 7.69 20.50 5.23
C ARG A 237 6.71 20.88 6.34
N GLY A 238 6.29 22.14 6.38
CA GLY A 238 5.37 22.66 7.38
C GLY A 238 6.05 23.03 8.71
N MET A 239 5.22 23.29 9.74
CA MET A 239 5.75 23.66 11.05
C MET A 239 6.57 22.55 11.69
N GLY A 240 7.75 22.89 12.22
CA GLY A 240 8.62 21.91 12.87
C GLY A 240 9.36 20.97 11.92
N HIS A 241 9.38 21.24 10.62
CA HIS A 241 10.04 20.40 9.62
C HIS A 241 11.51 20.06 9.98
N ALA A 242 12.27 21.01 10.50
CA ALA A 242 13.63 20.77 10.94
C ALA A 242 13.72 19.79 12.11
N HIS A 243 12.83 19.91 13.10
CA HIS A 243 12.74 19.00 14.23
C HIS A 243 12.40 17.58 13.80
N LEU A 244 11.39 17.43 12.95
CA LEU A 244 10.95 16.15 12.42
C LEU A 244 12.06 15.48 11.58
N ALA A 245 12.75 16.23 10.74
CA ALA A 245 13.86 15.75 9.92
C ALA A 245 15.04 15.26 10.77
N VAL A 246 15.47 16.05 11.78
CA VAL A 246 16.58 15.65 12.66
C VAL A 246 16.18 14.43 13.50
N ARG A 247 14.96 14.38 14.02
CA ARG A 247 14.44 13.20 14.74
C ARG A 247 14.44 11.95 13.85
N CYS A 248 13.99 12.08 12.62
CA CYS A 248 14.01 11.00 11.63
C CYS A 248 15.45 10.53 11.37
N ALA A 249 16.36 11.48 11.09
CA ALA A 249 17.75 11.16 10.82
C ALA A 249 18.43 10.42 11.98
N LEU A 250 18.13 10.76 13.22
CA LEU A 250 18.65 10.04 14.40
C LEU A 250 18.09 8.62 14.54
N ARG A 251 16.82 8.41 14.23
CA ARG A 251 16.21 7.07 14.16
C ARG A 251 16.81 6.23 13.03
N LEU A 252 16.98 6.84 11.86
CA LEU A 252 17.66 6.21 10.74
C LEU A 252 19.10 5.83 11.08
N ALA A 253 19.85 6.70 11.77
CA ALA A 253 21.20 6.40 12.23
C ALA A 253 21.25 5.21 13.20
N GLN A 254 20.26 5.08 14.07
CA GLN A 254 20.13 3.93 14.96
C GLN A 254 19.85 2.63 14.18
N ALA A 255 18.92 2.67 13.23
CA ALA A 255 18.63 1.54 12.36
C ALA A 255 19.84 1.16 11.49
N GLY A 256 20.52 2.14 10.88
CA GLY A 256 21.69 1.92 10.04
C GLY A 256 22.91 1.32 10.74
N ARG A 257 22.97 1.39 12.07
CA ARG A 257 24.01 0.66 12.84
C ARG A 257 23.71 -0.81 12.99
N GLN A 258 22.45 -1.18 12.91
CA GLN A 258 21.99 -2.57 13.04
C GLN A 258 21.76 -3.20 11.65
N ASP A 259 21.70 -2.39 10.61
CA ASP A 259 21.54 -2.83 9.23
C ASP A 259 22.84 -3.43 8.71
N PRO A 260 22.83 -4.67 8.18
CA PRO A 260 24.02 -5.31 7.61
C PRO A 260 24.68 -4.47 6.51
N MET A 261 23.89 -3.66 5.79
CA MET A 261 24.39 -2.83 4.71
C MET A 261 24.99 -1.51 5.20
N GLY A 262 24.55 -1.01 6.36
CA GLY A 262 25.03 0.24 6.96
C GLY A 262 24.85 1.45 6.03
N PHE A 263 24.23 2.51 6.47
CA PHE A 263 24.05 3.71 5.64
C PHE A 263 24.42 5.00 6.38
N GLY A 264 24.88 5.99 5.63
CA GLY A 264 25.16 7.35 6.10
C GLY A 264 23.96 8.26 5.85
N ILE A 265 23.89 9.38 6.60
CA ILE A 265 22.73 10.28 6.53
C ILE A 265 23.22 11.73 6.45
N GLY A 266 22.64 12.51 5.54
CA GLY A 266 22.87 13.94 5.41
C GLY A 266 21.59 14.74 5.65
N VAL A 267 21.66 15.83 6.42
CA VAL A 267 20.51 16.70 6.72
C VAL A 267 20.85 18.15 6.50
N ALA A 268 20.04 18.84 5.69
CA ALA A 268 20.12 20.29 5.50
C ALA A 268 18.72 20.89 5.42
N GLN A 269 18.58 22.18 5.71
CA GLN A 269 17.33 22.90 5.53
C GLN A 269 17.52 24.15 4.67
N GLY A 270 16.47 24.58 4.02
CA GLY A 270 16.42 25.80 3.23
C GLY A 270 15.27 25.81 2.23
N LEU A 271 15.32 26.78 1.32
CA LEU A 271 14.34 26.94 0.27
C LEU A 271 14.53 25.87 -0.81
N VAL A 272 13.44 25.27 -1.24
CA VAL A 272 13.40 24.26 -2.31
C VAL A 272 12.25 24.56 -3.27
N LEU A 273 12.36 24.05 -4.48
CA LEU A 273 11.33 24.08 -5.52
C LEU A 273 10.88 22.65 -5.78
N ALA A 274 9.58 22.41 -5.71
CA ALA A 274 8.97 21.11 -6.01
C ALA A 274 8.03 21.21 -7.20
N GLY A 275 7.98 20.18 -8.02
CA GLY A 275 7.14 20.16 -9.20
C GLY A 275 7.38 18.93 -10.06
N LEU A 276 6.70 18.88 -11.21
CA LEU A 276 6.93 17.86 -12.21
C LEU A 276 8.17 18.22 -13.04
N VAL A 277 9.05 17.27 -13.22
CA VAL A 277 10.27 17.38 -14.03
C VAL A 277 10.24 16.30 -15.09
N GLY A 278 10.57 16.61 -16.32
CA GLY A 278 10.68 15.64 -17.41
C GLY A 278 10.13 16.13 -18.73
N ASP A 279 9.57 15.23 -19.52
CA ASP A 279 9.05 15.52 -20.85
C ASP A 279 7.68 16.20 -20.77
N PHE A 280 7.64 17.47 -21.19
CA PHE A 280 6.42 18.28 -21.33
C PHE A 280 5.92 18.31 -22.79
N GLY A 281 6.44 17.45 -23.67
CA GLY A 281 5.99 17.34 -25.05
C GLY A 281 4.55 16.84 -25.20
N ALA A 282 4.06 16.77 -26.42
CA ALA A 282 2.67 16.39 -26.72
C ALA A 282 2.28 14.99 -26.24
N SER A 283 3.23 14.09 -26.00
CA SER A 283 3.02 12.75 -25.44
C SER A 283 3.02 12.69 -23.91
N GLY A 284 3.66 13.65 -23.22
CA GLY A 284 3.68 13.75 -21.75
C GLY A 284 4.11 12.49 -20.98
N GLU A 285 4.83 11.58 -21.64
CA GLU A 285 4.92 10.18 -21.23
C GLU A 285 5.88 9.90 -20.06
N ARG A 286 6.77 10.86 -19.73
CA ARG A 286 7.80 10.68 -18.68
C ARG A 286 7.97 11.92 -17.82
N GLN A 287 7.05 12.12 -16.91
CA GLN A 287 7.15 13.12 -15.88
C GLN A 287 7.37 12.46 -14.52
N GLN A 288 8.18 13.09 -13.69
CA GLN A 288 8.43 12.66 -12.32
C GLN A 288 8.31 13.88 -11.40
N TYR A 289 7.61 13.71 -10.29
CA TYR A 289 7.64 14.70 -9.23
C TYR A 289 9.03 14.70 -8.59
N ASP A 290 9.63 15.88 -8.46
CA ASP A 290 10.92 16.04 -7.81
C ASP A 290 10.96 17.31 -6.95
N VAL A 291 11.91 17.35 -6.05
CA VAL A 291 12.25 18.52 -5.23
C VAL A 291 13.69 18.87 -5.53
N ILE A 292 13.92 20.12 -5.96
CA ILE A 292 15.23 20.61 -6.38
C ILE A 292 15.65 21.85 -5.59
N GLY A 293 16.93 22.13 -5.58
CA GLY A 293 17.49 23.33 -4.94
C GLY A 293 18.87 23.08 -4.34
N SER A 294 19.56 24.17 -3.97
CA SER A 294 20.88 24.10 -3.32
C SER A 294 20.84 23.28 -2.02
N THR A 295 19.76 23.37 -1.27
CA THR A 295 19.51 22.60 -0.05
C THR A 295 19.54 21.08 -0.29
N VAL A 296 18.96 20.62 -1.42
CA VAL A 296 18.97 19.21 -1.82
C VAL A 296 20.39 18.74 -2.11
N HIS A 297 21.14 19.52 -2.89
CA HIS A 297 22.55 19.22 -3.17
C HIS A 297 23.41 19.19 -1.91
N LEU A 298 23.16 20.13 -0.98
CA LEU A 298 23.89 20.18 0.28
C LEU A 298 23.66 18.91 1.10
N ALA A 299 22.39 18.53 1.32
CA ALA A 299 22.04 17.31 2.06
C ALA A 299 22.66 16.05 1.44
N ALA A 300 22.65 15.94 0.11
CA ALA A 300 23.28 14.82 -0.61
C ALA A 300 24.82 14.78 -0.39
N ARG A 301 25.50 15.93 -0.41
CA ARG A 301 26.94 16.01 -0.16
C ARG A 301 27.30 15.66 1.29
N LEU A 302 26.52 16.15 2.25
CA LEU A 302 26.69 15.77 3.66
C LEU A 302 26.47 14.26 3.86
N CYS A 303 25.46 13.70 3.23
CA CYS A 303 25.23 12.26 3.21
C CYS A 303 26.46 11.51 2.69
N ALA A 304 27.01 11.89 1.55
CA ALA A 304 28.18 11.23 0.97
C ALA A 304 29.42 11.21 1.90
N SER A 305 29.54 12.16 2.81
CA SER A 305 30.64 12.26 3.77
C SER A 305 30.38 11.52 5.09
N ALA A 306 29.14 11.06 5.33
CA ALA A 306 28.76 10.40 6.59
C ALA A 306 29.25 8.95 6.64
N GLN A 307 29.65 8.47 7.81
CA GLN A 307 29.97 7.06 8.07
C GLN A 307 28.68 6.23 8.29
N PRO A 308 28.75 4.88 8.24
CA PRO A 308 27.61 4.04 8.62
C PRO A 308 27.04 4.42 9.98
N GLY A 309 25.73 4.64 10.06
CA GLY A 309 25.04 5.04 11.29
C GLY A 309 25.41 6.44 11.82
N GLN A 310 26.00 7.29 10.97
CA GLN A 310 26.31 8.68 11.27
C GLN A 310 25.37 9.64 10.51
N VAL A 311 24.94 10.69 11.20
CA VAL A 311 24.25 11.83 10.59
C VAL A 311 25.23 12.99 10.50
N ILE A 312 25.38 13.58 9.32
CA ILE A 312 26.01 14.90 9.16
C ILE A 312 24.92 15.92 8.85
N ALA A 313 24.77 16.91 9.70
CA ALA A 313 23.75 17.94 9.61
C ALA A 313 24.39 19.34 9.56
N THR A 314 23.74 20.28 8.88
CA THR A 314 24.12 21.69 8.99
C THR A 314 23.80 22.22 10.40
N ARG A 315 24.61 23.14 10.91
CA ARG A 315 24.34 23.77 12.21
C ARG A 315 23.00 24.50 12.23
N ASP A 316 22.60 25.07 11.08
CA ASP A 316 21.34 25.81 10.96
C ASP A 316 20.12 24.91 11.12
N VAL A 317 20.11 23.69 10.56
CA VAL A 317 18.99 22.76 10.77
C VAL A 317 18.90 22.31 12.23
N LEU A 318 20.03 22.15 12.93
CA LEU A 318 20.03 21.77 14.35
C LEU A 318 19.51 22.92 15.22
N ARG A 319 19.89 24.17 14.94
CA ARG A 319 19.35 25.35 15.63
C ARG A 319 17.84 25.47 15.45
N ALA A 320 17.35 25.32 14.22
CA ALA A 320 15.92 25.36 13.91
C ALA A 320 15.16 24.20 14.54
N ALA A 321 15.77 23.02 14.63
CA ALA A 321 15.22 21.85 15.30
C ALA A 321 15.21 21.99 16.83
N ARG A 322 15.87 22.98 17.40
CA ARG A 322 16.08 23.16 18.85
C ARG A 322 16.65 21.92 19.52
N VAL A 323 17.56 21.25 18.85
CA VAL A 323 18.29 20.12 19.39
C VAL A 323 19.52 20.64 20.09
N ASP A 324 19.55 20.54 21.42
CA ASP A 324 20.77 20.80 22.22
C ASP A 324 21.76 19.69 21.93
N GLU A 325 22.89 20.05 21.42
CA GLU A 325 23.90 19.20 20.81
C GLU A 325 24.34 17.99 21.62
N PRO A 326 24.16 16.79 21.15
CA PRO A 326 25.05 15.69 21.43
C PRO A 326 25.87 15.32 20.19
N GLY A 327 26.48 16.28 19.52
CA GLY A 327 27.21 16.04 18.29
C GLY A 327 28.63 16.57 18.34
N GLN A 328 29.51 15.97 17.56
CA GLN A 328 30.86 16.47 17.34
C GLN A 328 30.79 17.59 16.28
N SER A 329 31.16 18.81 16.66
CA SER A 329 31.32 19.88 15.68
C SER A 329 32.42 19.50 14.70
N LEU A 330 32.11 19.57 13.41
CA LEU A 330 33.09 19.39 12.34
C LEU A 330 33.70 20.73 11.89
N GLY A 331 33.16 21.85 12.42
CA GLY A 331 33.51 23.20 11.97
C GLY A 331 33.05 23.50 10.54
N PRO A 332 33.59 24.56 9.94
CA PRO A 332 33.30 24.93 8.56
C PRO A 332 33.84 23.88 7.58
N GLN A 333 32.96 23.28 6.79
CA GLN A 333 33.30 22.28 5.77
C GLN A 333 33.22 22.91 4.38
N SER A 334 34.25 22.72 3.57
CA SER A 334 34.21 23.09 2.14
C SER A 334 33.36 22.05 1.40
N VAL A 335 32.21 22.45 0.88
CA VAL A 335 31.31 21.59 0.15
C VAL A 335 31.33 21.96 -1.33
N ARG A 336 31.59 20.97 -2.19
CA ARG A 336 31.69 21.21 -3.64
C ARG A 336 30.39 21.82 -4.17
N GLY A 337 30.53 22.98 -4.87
CA GLY A 337 29.41 23.73 -5.43
C GLY A 337 28.84 24.81 -4.49
N PHE A 338 29.42 24.97 -3.29
CA PHE A 338 29.05 26.03 -2.35
C PHE A 338 30.23 27.01 -2.19
N PRO A 339 29.98 28.33 -2.41
CA PRO A 339 31.07 29.31 -2.40
C PRO A 339 31.62 29.58 -1.01
N ALA A 340 30.81 29.40 0.02
CA ALA A 340 31.21 29.59 1.41
C ALA A 340 31.23 28.24 2.18
N PRO A 341 32.16 28.05 3.11
CA PRO A 341 32.15 26.89 3.99
C PRO A 341 30.87 26.79 4.79
N VAL A 342 30.37 25.55 5.00
CA VAL A 342 29.14 25.26 5.73
C VAL A 342 29.47 24.69 7.09
N GLU A 343 28.93 25.30 8.14
CA GLU A 343 29.05 24.76 9.52
C GLU A 343 28.32 23.45 9.67
N CYS A 344 29.06 22.38 9.97
CA CYS A 344 28.53 21.03 10.06
C CYS A 344 28.75 20.40 11.44
N VAL A 345 27.85 19.51 11.79
CA VAL A 345 27.89 18.72 13.04
C VAL A 345 27.63 17.26 12.70
N ALA A 346 28.45 16.38 13.26
CA ALA A 346 28.25 14.94 13.17
C ALA A 346 27.51 14.44 14.42
N LEU A 347 26.37 13.78 14.21
CA LEU A 347 25.56 13.19 15.28
C LEU A 347 25.70 11.66 15.24
N ARG A 348 25.73 11.04 16.42
CA ARG A 348 25.77 9.58 16.59
C ARG A 348 24.68 9.12 17.57
N GLY A 349 23.55 8.68 17.06
CA GLY A 349 22.45 8.12 17.83
C GLY A 349 21.43 9.13 18.35
N ALA A 350 20.36 8.65 18.95
CA ALA A 350 19.31 9.50 19.52
C ALA A 350 19.82 10.25 20.76
N PRO A 351 19.62 11.58 20.86
CA PRO A 351 19.89 12.33 22.08
C PRO A 351 19.07 11.78 23.26
N ARG A 352 19.62 11.87 24.49
CA ARG A 352 18.92 11.41 25.71
C ARG A 352 17.51 12.00 25.89
N ARG A 353 17.25 13.23 25.45
CA ARG A 353 15.92 13.89 25.50
C ARG A 353 14.84 13.24 24.63
N TYR A 354 15.21 12.52 23.56
CA TYR A 354 14.22 11.80 22.74
C TYR A 354 13.78 10.46 23.34
N ARG A 355 14.52 9.88 24.31
CA ARG A 355 14.13 8.66 25.02
C ARG A 355 13.02 8.87 26.04
N GLU A 356 12.84 10.09 26.56
CA GLU A 356 11.79 10.40 27.54
C GLU A 356 10.41 10.59 26.87
N ILE A 357 10.39 11.06 25.61
CA ILE A 357 9.13 11.29 24.88
C ILE A 357 8.52 9.96 24.37
N GLU A 358 9.33 8.93 24.11
CA GLU A 358 8.84 7.61 23.71
C GLU A 358 8.13 6.82 24.82
N ARG A 359 8.23 7.26 26.09
CA ARG A 359 7.52 6.65 27.23
C ARG A 359 6.13 7.23 27.47
N ILE A 360 5.73 8.28 26.74
CA ILE A 360 4.46 9.00 26.93
C ILE A 360 3.49 8.80 25.75
N ALA A 361 3.91 8.13 24.69
CA ALA A 361 3.11 7.67 23.55
C ALA A 361 2.99 6.15 23.55
#